data_fd2d3fa0ed4ec7c920e035ed623bc134
#
_entry.id   fd2d3fa0ed4ec7c920e035ed623bc134
#
_cell.length_a   1.000
_cell.length_b   1.000
_cell.length_c   1.000
_cell.angle_alpha   90.00
_cell.angle_beta   90.00
_cell.angle_gamma   90.00
#
_symmetry.space_group_name_H-M   'P 1'
#
loop_
_entity.id
_entity.type
_entity.pdbx_description
1 polymer ?
#
loop_
_entity_poly.entity_id
_entity_poly.type
_entity_poly.pdbx_seq_one_letter_code
_entity_poly.pdbx_strand_id
1 'polypeptide(L)'
;MKCNKKQEIIGENLMRDKIVLIDGHSILNRAFYGVPDLTNSEGLHTNAVYGFLNIMFKILDEEKPEYLTVTFDVHAPTFRHEMFADYKGTRKPMAEELRQQVPVIKDVLRAMHIEVIEKAGLEADDLLGTLSHRCEEKGMDVSIISGDRDTLQLATEHIKIRIPKTKQGKTEVEDYYAADVQERYGVTPKEFIDVKALMGDTADNIPGVPGV
;
A
#
# COMPACT_ATOMS: atom_id res chain seq x y z
N MET A 1 -5.48 31.88 -48.16
CA MET A 1 -6.41 30.72 -47.88
C MET A 1 -6.16 30.28 -46.45
N LYS A 2 -7.06 30.64 -45.52
CA LYS A 2 -7.03 30.22 -44.11
C LYS A 2 -7.85 28.96 -43.99
N CYS A 3 -7.22 27.85 -43.69
CA CYS A 3 -7.87 26.58 -43.40
C CYS A 3 -8.30 26.59 -41.92
N ASN A 4 -9.60 26.83 -41.66
CA ASN A 4 -10.23 26.64 -40.38
C ASN A 4 -10.47 25.13 -40.21
N LYS A 5 -9.64 24.46 -39.41
CA LYS A 5 -10.01 23.19 -38.80
C LYS A 5 -10.86 23.48 -37.56
N LYS A 6 -12.18 23.30 -37.69
CA LYS A 6 -13.06 23.10 -36.55
C LYS A 6 -12.61 21.82 -35.87
N GLN A 7 -12.09 21.94 -34.67
CA GLN A 7 -11.99 20.81 -33.74
C GLN A 7 -13.42 20.49 -33.27
N GLU A 8 -13.97 19.39 -33.78
CA GLU A 8 -15.11 18.75 -33.17
C GLU A 8 -14.67 18.21 -31.82
N ILE A 9 -15.17 18.80 -30.76
CA ILE A 9 -15.11 18.28 -29.41
C ILE A 9 -16.15 17.14 -29.35
N ILE A 10 -15.74 15.96 -29.76
CA ILE A 10 -16.43 14.73 -29.39
C ILE A 10 -15.97 14.45 -27.97
N GLY A 11 -16.90 14.36 -27.02
CA GLY A 11 -16.63 14.04 -25.63
C GLY A 11 -16.04 12.64 -25.51
N GLU A 12 -14.75 12.49 -25.78
CA GLU A 12 -13.97 11.34 -25.36
C GLU A 12 -13.81 11.47 -23.82
N ASN A 13 -14.49 10.57 -23.13
CA ASN A 13 -14.14 10.21 -21.77
C ASN A 13 -12.69 9.66 -21.87
N LEU A 14 -11.69 10.53 -21.76
CA LEU A 14 -10.29 10.10 -21.72
C LEU A 14 -10.19 9.13 -20.55
N MET A 15 -10.06 7.83 -20.84
CA MET A 15 -9.74 6.85 -19.81
C MET A 15 -8.41 7.28 -19.19
N ARG A 16 -8.42 7.47 -17.88
CA ARG A 16 -7.21 7.81 -17.12
C ARG A 16 -6.33 6.56 -17.05
N ASP A 17 -5.05 6.74 -17.26
CA ASP A 17 -4.09 5.67 -16.98
C ASP A 17 -4.19 5.27 -15.50
N LYS A 18 -4.04 3.99 -15.23
CA LYS A 18 -4.14 3.46 -13.87
C LYS A 18 -2.80 2.95 -13.38
N ILE A 19 -2.47 3.31 -12.14
CA ILE A 19 -1.32 2.76 -11.43
C ILE A 19 -1.76 2.01 -10.17
N VAL A 20 -1.16 0.84 -9.93
CA VAL A 20 -1.25 0.12 -8.67
C VAL A 20 0.05 0.33 -7.88
N LEU A 21 -0.09 0.76 -6.64
CA LEU A 21 0.99 0.93 -5.66
C LEU A 21 0.79 -0.09 -4.53
N ILE A 22 1.77 -0.96 -4.28
CA ILE A 22 1.67 -2.01 -3.26
C ILE A 22 2.63 -1.71 -2.11
N ASP A 23 2.12 -1.75 -0.87
CA ASP A 23 2.91 -1.82 0.34
C ASP A 23 3.51 -3.23 0.47
N GLY A 24 4.80 -3.35 0.16
CA GLY A 24 5.47 -4.63 0.08
C GLY A 24 5.53 -5.37 1.41
N HIS A 25 5.91 -4.67 2.50
CA HIS A 25 5.99 -5.31 3.82
C HIS A 25 4.62 -5.67 4.38
N SER A 26 3.62 -4.80 4.23
CA SER A 26 2.27 -5.06 4.72
C SER A 26 1.67 -6.30 4.05
N ILE A 27 1.77 -6.39 2.72
CA ILE A 27 1.21 -7.52 1.98
C ILE A 27 2.03 -8.81 2.20
N LEU A 28 3.36 -8.70 2.29
CA LEU A 28 4.22 -9.85 2.58
C LEU A 28 3.96 -10.43 3.98
N ASN A 29 3.86 -9.56 4.98
CA ASN A 29 3.53 -9.94 6.36
C ASN A 29 2.15 -10.63 6.44
N ARG A 30 1.16 -10.03 5.77
CA ARG A 30 -0.17 -10.62 5.68
C ARG A 30 -0.14 -12.01 5.03
N ALA A 31 0.61 -12.17 3.95
CA ALA A 31 0.77 -13.44 3.26
C ALA A 31 1.42 -14.50 4.16
N PHE A 32 2.44 -14.11 4.91
CA PHE A 32 3.16 -14.97 5.83
C PHE A 32 2.24 -15.61 6.88
N TYR A 33 1.37 -14.81 7.50
CA TYR A 33 0.43 -15.31 8.50
C TYR A 33 -0.87 -15.89 7.91
N GLY A 34 -1.16 -15.61 6.65
CA GLY A 34 -2.38 -16.06 5.97
C GLY A 34 -2.22 -17.39 5.21
N VAL A 35 -1.01 -17.78 4.88
CA VAL A 35 -0.68 -19.02 4.14
C VAL A 35 0.03 -19.99 5.08
N PRO A 36 -0.37 -21.28 5.13
CA PRO A 36 0.36 -22.29 5.87
C PRO A 36 1.83 -22.30 5.47
N ASP A 37 2.69 -22.75 6.38
CA ASP A 37 4.13 -22.82 6.11
C ASP A 37 4.42 -23.70 4.89
N LEU A 38 5.20 -23.14 3.98
CA LEU A 38 5.69 -23.78 2.76
C LEU A 38 7.20 -23.59 2.69
N THR A 39 7.91 -24.68 2.40
CA THR A 39 9.36 -24.67 2.20
C THR A 39 9.72 -25.30 0.85
N ASN A 40 10.78 -24.80 0.24
CA ASN A 40 11.37 -25.45 -0.93
C ASN A 40 12.25 -26.66 -0.52
N SER A 41 12.83 -27.36 -1.49
CA SER A 41 13.70 -28.53 -1.26
C SER A 41 14.98 -28.22 -0.48
N GLU A 42 15.37 -26.95 -0.39
CA GLU A 42 16.56 -26.46 0.32
C GLU A 42 16.23 -25.96 1.73
N GLY A 43 14.94 -26.04 2.15
CA GLY A 43 14.47 -25.60 3.45
C GLY A 43 14.17 -24.10 3.56
N LEU A 44 14.21 -23.36 2.45
CA LEU A 44 13.82 -21.95 2.44
C LEU A 44 12.30 -21.82 2.54
N HIS A 45 11.81 -21.02 3.48
CA HIS A 45 10.39 -20.68 3.60
C HIS A 45 9.93 -19.86 2.40
N THR A 46 8.76 -20.17 1.85
CA THR A 46 8.24 -19.55 0.61
C THR A 46 6.76 -19.15 0.70
N ASN A 47 6.10 -19.40 1.81
CA ASN A 47 4.68 -19.14 2.01
C ASN A 47 4.32 -17.64 1.85
N ALA A 48 5.17 -16.74 2.34
CA ALA A 48 4.93 -15.30 2.20
C ALA A 48 5.07 -14.85 0.74
N VAL A 49 6.12 -15.31 0.03
CA VAL A 49 6.31 -15.02 -1.39
C VAL A 49 5.14 -15.54 -2.22
N TYR A 50 4.74 -16.79 -1.99
CA TYR A 50 3.59 -17.39 -2.68
C TYR A 50 2.29 -16.62 -2.44
N GLY A 51 2.00 -16.30 -1.17
CA GLY A 51 0.78 -15.55 -0.83
C GLY A 51 0.79 -14.12 -1.36
N PHE A 52 1.95 -13.44 -1.33
CA PHE A 52 2.14 -12.13 -1.92
C PHE A 52 1.81 -12.13 -3.43
N LEU A 53 2.39 -13.06 -4.17
CA LEU A 53 2.15 -13.17 -5.61
C LEU A 53 0.68 -13.47 -5.93
N ASN A 54 0.02 -14.33 -5.16
CA ASN A 54 -1.40 -14.60 -5.33
C ASN A 54 -2.27 -13.36 -5.12
N ILE A 55 -1.97 -12.56 -4.08
CA ILE A 55 -2.68 -11.30 -3.84
C ILE A 55 -2.41 -10.32 -5.00
N MET A 56 -1.14 -10.17 -5.39
CA MET A 56 -0.74 -9.27 -6.48
C MET A 56 -1.43 -9.64 -7.79
N PHE A 57 -1.40 -10.90 -8.21
CA PHE A 57 -2.04 -11.34 -9.45
C PHE A 57 -3.55 -11.12 -9.43
N LYS A 58 -4.21 -11.40 -8.31
CA LYS A 58 -5.63 -11.11 -8.14
C LYS A 58 -5.92 -9.62 -8.34
N ILE A 59 -5.11 -8.74 -7.73
CA ILE A 59 -5.25 -7.28 -7.90
C ILE A 59 -5.02 -6.87 -9.34
N LEU A 60 -4.01 -7.41 -10.01
CA LEU A 60 -3.75 -7.11 -11.43
C LEU A 60 -4.90 -7.54 -12.35
N ASP A 61 -5.51 -8.69 -12.09
CA ASP A 61 -6.69 -9.16 -12.85
C ASP A 61 -7.91 -8.27 -12.65
N GLU A 62 -8.11 -7.75 -11.44
CA GLU A 62 -9.23 -6.88 -11.11
C GLU A 62 -9.04 -5.44 -11.60
N GLU A 63 -7.83 -4.88 -11.40
CA GLU A 63 -7.51 -3.47 -11.69
C GLU A 63 -7.08 -3.23 -13.13
N LYS A 64 -6.42 -4.21 -13.76
CA LYS A 64 -5.82 -4.12 -15.10
C LYS A 64 -5.04 -2.82 -15.30
N PRO A 65 -4.06 -2.52 -14.43
CA PRO A 65 -3.34 -1.26 -14.46
C PRO A 65 -2.30 -1.23 -15.58
N GLU A 66 -1.99 -0.04 -16.09
CA GLU A 66 -0.88 0.22 -17.00
C GLU A 66 0.48 0.23 -16.26
N TYR A 67 0.46 0.59 -14.96
CA TYR A 67 1.67 0.71 -14.16
C TYR A 67 1.51 -0.01 -12.81
N LEU A 68 2.61 -0.63 -12.36
CA LEU A 68 2.69 -1.30 -11.07
C LEU A 68 4.02 -0.95 -10.39
N THR A 69 3.93 -0.59 -9.11
CA THR A 69 5.11 -0.31 -8.27
C THR A 69 4.90 -0.92 -6.89
N VAL A 70 5.96 -1.47 -6.31
CA VAL A 70 5.96 -2.00 -4.94
C VAL A 70 6.94 -1.21 -4.10
N THR A 71 6.49 -0.68 -2.96
CA THR A 71 7.35 0.03 -2.01
C THR A 71 7.74 -0.88 -0.85
N PHE A 72 8.98 -0.74 -0.37
CA PHE A 72 9.43 -1.43 0.84
C PHE A 72 10.12 -0.46 1.79
N ASP A 73 10.02 -0.75 3.09
CA ASP A 73 10.83 -0.08 4.10
C ASP A 73 12.28 -0.52 4.00
N VAL A 74 13.19 0.39 4.28
CA VAL A 74 14.59 0.10 4.51
C VAL A 74 14.80 -0.04 6.02
N HIS A 75 15.59 -1.05 6.43
CA HIS A 75 15.94 -1.20 7.84
C HIS A 75 16.95 -0.12 8.26
N ALA A 76 16.45 1.12 8.43
CA ALA A 76 17.21 2.30 8.82
C ALA A 76 16.31 3.23 9.65
N PRO A 77 16.87 4.03 10.57
CA PRO A 77 16.10 5.06 11.24
C PRO A 77 15.45 6.02 10.26
N THR A 78 14.24 6.47 10.59
CA THR A 78 13.51 7.49 9.85
C THR A 78 13.43 8.77 10.66
N PHE A 79 13.00 9.88 10.06
CA PHE A 79 12.81 11.14 10.78
C PHE A 79 11.85 11.00 11.99
N ARG A 80 10.96 10.00 11.99
CA ARG A 80 10.06 9.73 13.12
C ARG A 80 10.82 9.26 14.35
N HIS A 81 11.90 8.50 14.20
CA HIS A 81 12.77 8.10 15.30
C HIS A 81 13.56 9.28 15.87
N GLU A 82 13.89 10.28 15.04
CA GLU A 82 14.53 11.51 15.48
C GLU A 82 13.56 12.39 16.28
N MET A 83 12.27 12.42 15.89
CA MET A 83 11.23 13.18 16.58
C MET A 83 10.76 12.50 17.86
N PHE A 84 10.69 11.17 17.89
CA PHE A 84 10.20 10.38 19.01
C PHE A 84 11.02 9.09 19.14
N ALA A 85 11.92 9.07 20.13
CA ALA A 85 12.89 7.99 20.30
C ALA A 85 12.25 6.60 20.55
N ASP A 86 11.05 6.58 21.14
CA ASP A 86 10.32 5.36 21.45
C ASP A 86 9.43 4.89 20.28
N TYR A 87 9.47 5.58 19.13
CA TYR A 87 8.72 5.20 17.93
C TYR A 87 9.05 3.77 17.51
N LYS A 88 8.01 2.95 17.37
CA LYS A 88 8.12 1.51 17.06
C LYS A 88 8.95 0.70 18.07
N GLY A 89 9.31 1.28 19.23
CA GLY A 89 10.20 0.65 20.21
C GLY A 89 9.66 -0.62 20.85
N THR A 90 8.35 -0.83 20.82
CA THR A 90 7.68 -2.04 21.34
C THR A 90 7.45 -3.10 20.28
N ARG A 91 7.75 -2.83 18.99
CA ARG A 91 7.57 -3.81 17.90
C ARG A 91 8.50 -5.01 18.10
N LYS A 92 7.93 -6.20 18.02
CA LYS A 92 8.73 -7.43 17.99
C LYS A 92 9.54 -7.50 16.71
N PRO A 93 10.76 -8.05 16.74
CA PRO A 93 11.51 -8.32 15.52
C PRO A 93 10.69 -9.16 14.53
N MET A 94 10.90 -8.92 13.25
CA MET A 94 10.32 -9.75 12.18
C MET A 94 10.80 -11.20 12.37
N ALA A 95 9.87 -12.16 12.23
CA ALA A 95 10.21 -13.57 12.27
C ALA A 95 11.31 -13.90 11.24
N GLU A 96 12.25 -14.75 11.60
CA GLU A 96 13.40 -15.08 10.74
C GLU A 96 12.94 -15.67 9.41
N GLU A 97 11.93 -16.55 9.45
CA GLU A 97 11.33 -17.20 8.29
C GLU A 97 10.70 -16.19 7.32
N LEU A 98 10.15 -15.10 7.84
CA LEU A 98 9.65 -13.99 7.01
C LEU A 98 10.79 -13.12 6.48
N ARG A 99 11.78 -12.82 7.34
CA ARG A 99 12.92 -11.98 6.99
C ARG A 99 13.70 -12.53 5.80
N GLN A 100 13.87 -13.86 5.74
CA GLN A 100 14.52 -14.55 4.63
C GLN A 100 13.78 -14.42 3.30
N GLN A 101 12.46 -14.22 3.33
CA GLN A 101 11.62 -14.11 2.15
C GLN A 101 11.59 -12.70 1.55
N VAL A 102 11.98 -11.66 2.31
CA VAL A 102 12.02 -10.26 1.82
C VAL A 102 12.94 -10.08 0.60
N PRO A 103 14.21 -10.52 0.61
CA PRO A 103 15.05 -10.42 -0.57
C PRO A 103 14.51 -11.26 -1.74
N VAL A 104 13.94 -12.42 -1.46
CA VAL A 104 13.40 -13.32 -2.49
C VAL A 104 12.25 -12.65 -3.26
N ILE A 105 11.27 -12.08 -2.56
CA ILE A 105 10.17 -11.38 -3.25
C ILE A 105 10.66 -10.18 -4.06
N LYS A 106 11.63 -9.41 -3.56
CA LYS A 106 12.21 -8.29 -4.30
C LYS A 106 12.89 -8.76 -5.59
N ASP A 107 13.62 -9.86 -5.54
CA ASP A 107 14.28 -10.43 -6.72
C ASP A 107 13.27 -10.98 -7.73
N VAL A 108 12.20 -11.63 -7.26
CA VAL A 108 11.08 -12.06 -8.13
C VAL A 108 10.43 -10.86 -8.81
N LEU A 109 10.11 -9.81 -8.07
CA LEU A 109 9.50 -8.58 -8.63
C LEU A 109 10.41 -7.95 -9.70
N ARG A 110 11.72 -7.83 -9.41
CA ARG A 110 12.70 -7.31 -10.38
C ARG A 110 12.80 -8.18 -11.63
N ALA A 111 12.81 -9.53 -11.46
CA ALA A 111 12.80 -10.46 -12.59
C ALA A 111 11.53 -10.37 -13.45
N MET A 112 10.40 -9.94 -12.85
CA MET A 112 9.15 -9.64 -13.55
C MET A 112 9.12 -8.22 -14.15
N HIS A 113 10.21 -7.47 -14.07
CA HIS A 113 10.30 -6.06 -14.47
C HIS A 113 9.32 -5.12 -13.73
N ILE A 114 8.99 -5.46 -12.48
CA ILE A 114 8.16 -4.62 -11.60
C ILE A 114 9.10 -3.70 -10.82
N GLU A 115 8.77 -2.40 -10.82
CA GLU A 115 9.55 -1.40 -10.09
C GLU A 115 9.43 -1.60 -8.57
N VAL A 116 10.58 -1.69 -7.90
CA VAL A 116 10.70 -1.81 -6.44
C VAL A 116 11.37 -0.54 -5.92
N ILE A 117 10.63 0.25 -5.13
CA ILE A 117 11.11 1.52 -4.60
C ILE A 117 11.36 1.40 -3.10
N GLU A 118 12.57 1.82 -2.71
CA GLU A 118 13.03 1.88 -1.32
C GLU A 118 13.81 3.18 -1.11
N LYS A 119 13.66 3.81 0.05
CA LYS A 119 14.42 5.02 0.35
C LYS A 119 14.78 5.09 1.83
N ALA A 120 16.07 5.14 2.14
CA ALA A 120 16.54 5.35 3.50
C ALA A 120 16.04 6.68 4.08
N GLY A 121 15.66 6.69 5.35
CA GLY A 121 15.11 7.85 6.06
C GLY A 121 13.61 8.05 5.86
N LEU A 122 12.97 7.31 4.98
CA LEU A 122 11.52 7.29 4.75
C LEU A 122 10.97 5.87 4.96
N GLU A 123 9.69 5.80 5.27
CA GLU A 123 8.93 4.55 5.32
C GLU A 123 8.19 4.29 3.98
N ALA A 124 7.76 3.06 3.77
CA ALA A 124 7.00 2.68 2.58
C ALA A 124 5.74 3.56 2.41
N ASP A 125 5.06 3.89 3.51
CA ASP A 125 3.87 4.75 3.51
C ASP A 125 4.16 6.18 3.03
N ASP A 126 5.34 6.74 3.34
CA ASP A 126 5.77 8.05 2.84
C ASP A 126 5.93 8.01 1.30
N LEU A 127 6.46 6.89 0.80
CA LEU A 127 6.62 6.67 -0.64
C LEU A 127 5.26 6.48 -1.31
N LEU A 128 4.36 5.67 -0.72
CA LEU A 128 2.99 5.49 -1.22
C LEU A 128 2.24 6.81 -1.29
N GLY A 129 2.26 7.61 -0.21
CA GLY A 129 1.63 8.93 -0.18
C GLY A 129 2.20 9.87 -1.24
N THR A 130 3.53 9.94 -1.34
CA THR A 130 4.19 10.81 -2.33
C THR A 130 3.87 10.40 -3.77
N LEU A 131 3.92 9.10 -4.07
CA LEU A 131 3.69 8.58 -5.42
C LEU A 131 2.21 8.73 -5.80
N SER A 132 1.28 8.40 -4.90
CA SER A 132 -0.15 8.47 -5.18
C SER A 132 -0.59 9.88 -5.54
N HIS A 133 -0.20 10.88 -4.76
CA HIS A 133 -0.52 12.28 -5.07
C HIS A 133 0.10 12.77 -6.37
N ARG A 134 1.38 12.42 -6.63
CA ARG A 134 2.03 12.80 -7.89
C ARG A 134 1.39 12.16 -9.12
N CYS A 135 0.90 10.92 -9.00
CA CYS A 135 0.20 10.25 -10.09
C CYS A 135 -1.19 10.87 -10.30
N GLU A 136 -1.93 11.16 -9.23
CA GLU A 136 -3.21 11.86 -9.29
C GLU A 136 -3.07 13.25 -9.95
N GLU A 137 -2.05 14.03 -9.57
CA GLU A 137 -1.74 15.35 -10.20
C GLU A 137 -1.45 15.24 -11.69
N LYS A 138 -0.95 14.09 -12.15
CA LYS A 138 -0.75 13.79 -13.58
C LYS A 138 -2.00 13.27 -14.29
N GLY A 139 -3.11 13.19 -13.60
CA GLY A 139 -4.37 12.74 -14.15
C GLY A 139 -4.53 11.21 -14.21
N MET A 140 -3.79 10.47 -13.39
CA MET A 140 -3.92 9.01 -13.28
C MET A 140 -4.93 8.62 -12.19
N ASP A 141 -5.55 7.45 -12.34
CA ASP A 141 -6.25 6.78 -11.26
C ASP A 141 -5.27 5.88 -10.49
N VAL A 142 -5.33 5.93 -9.16
CA VAL A 142 -4.37 5.23 -8.29
C VAL A 142 -5.10 4.22 -7.42
N SER A 143 -4.56 3.01 -7.31
CA SER A 143 -4.99 2.02 -6.33
C SER A 143 -3.83 1.69 -5.39
N ILE A 144 -3.96 2.04 -4.11
CA ILE A 144 -2.99 1.68 -3.06
C ILE A 144 -3.44 0.38 -2.40
N ILE A 145 -2.56 -0.61 -2.37
CA ILE A 145 -2.80 -1.92 -1.77
C ILE A 145 -1.98 -2.00 -0.48
N SER A 146 -2.62 -1.90 0.66
CA SER A 146 -1.98 -2.04 1.97
C SER A 146 -2.95 -2.70 2.97
N GLY A 147 -2.43 -3.40 3.96
CA GLY A 147 -3.19 -3.89 5.10
C GLY A 147 -3.35 -2.82 6.19
N ASP A 148 -2.60 -1.72 6.08
CA ASP A 148 -2.61 -0.65 7.05
C ASP A 148 -3.74 0.35 6.76
N ARG A 149 -4.57 0.59 7.78
CA ARG A 149 -5.68 1.54 7.70
C ARG A 149 -5.24 3.00 7.73
N ASP A 150 -4.01 3.27 8.13
CA ASP A 150 -3.50 4.63 8.13
C ASP A 150 -3.38 5.19 6.70
N THR A 151 -3.28 4.32 5.71
CA THR A 151 -3.36 4.69 4.29
C THR A 151 -4.72 5.30 3.89
N LEU A 152 -5.79 5.12 4.67
CA LEU A 152 -7.11 5.72 4.40
C LEU A 152 -7.06 7.25 4.34
N GLN A 153 -6.09 7.88 5.02
CA GLN A 153 -5.85 9.32 4.92
C GLN A 153 -5.48 9.79 3.51
N LEU A 154 -5.03 8.87 2.63
CA LEU A 154 -4.62 9.17 1.26
C LEU A 154 -5.78 9.05 0.26
N ALA A 155 -6.95 8.55 0.67
CA ALA A 155 -8.08 8.33 -0.21
C ALA A 155 -8.62 9.65 -0.79
N THR A 156 -8.89 9.66 -2.11
CA THR A 156 -9.51 10.79 -2.82
C THR A 156 -10.62 10.27 -3.75
N GLU A 157 -11.07 11.05 -4.72
CA GLU A 157 -11.92 10.59 -5.81
C GLU A 157 -11.16 9.71 -6.83
N HIS A 158 -9.83 9.87 -6.90
CA HIS A 158 -8.95 9.19 -7.85
C HIS A 158 -7.89 8.29 -7.20
N ILE A 159 -7.74 8.36 -5.88
CA ILE A 159 -6.89 7.47 -5.09
C ILE A 159 -7.80 6.54 -4.30
N LYS A 160 -7.79 5.26 -4.66
CA LYS A 160 -8.51 4.18 -4.00
C LYS A 160 -7.60 3.39 -3.09
N ILE A 161 -8.01 3.18 -1.85
CA ILE A 161 -7.31 2.31 -0.91
C ILE A 161 -7.97 0.93 -0.94
N ARG A 162 -7.17 -0.10 -1.18
CA ARG A 162 -7.61 -1.49 -1.23
C ARG A 162 -6.98 -2.27 -0.08
N ILE A 163 -7.81 -2.72 0.85
CA ILE A 163 -7.37 -3.45 2.04
C ILE A 163 -7.73 -4.93 1.88
N PRO A 164 -6.73 -5.80 1.60
CA PRO A 164 -6.99 -7.24 1.55
C PRO A 164 -7.39 -7.76 2.93
N LYS A 165 -8.38 -8.61 3.00
CA LYS A 165 -8.83 -9.31 4.21
C LYS A 165 -8.89 -10.80 3.93
N THR A 166 -8.54 -11.60 4.93
CA THR A 166 -8.75 -13.05 4.86
C THR A 166 -10.01 -13.39 5.66
N LYS A 167 -11.00 -13.93 4.97
CA LYS A 167 -12.24 -14.39 5.57
C LYS A 167 -12.48 -15.84 5.15
N GLN A 168 -12.54 -16.75 6.11
CA GLN A 168 -12.77 -18.17 5.86
C GLN A 168 -11.81 -18.79 4.81
N GLY A 169 -10.52 -18.40 4.86
CA GLY A 169 -9.50 -18.89 3.92
C GLY A 169 -9.53 -18.25 2.53
N LYS A 170 -10.43 -17.31 2.27
CA LYS A 170 -10.47 -16.53 1.01
C LYS A 170 -9.97 -15.12 1.24
N THR A 171 -9.22 -14.59 0.29
CA THR A 171 -8.85 -13.17 0.26
C THR A 171 -9.99 -12.37 -0.36
N GLU A 172 -10.64 -11.55 0.46
CA GLU A 172 -11.55 -10.49 0.04
C GLU A 172 -10.79 -9.16 0.08
N VAL A 173 -11.20 -8.18 -0.71
CA VAL A 173 -10.59 -6.86 -0.73
C VAL A 173 -11.69 -5.83 -0.41
N GLU A 174 -11.45 -4.98 0.56
CA GLU A 174 -12.30 -3.82 0.83
C GLU A 174 -11.71 -2.62 0.12
N ASP A 175 -12.54 -1.91 -0.63
CA ASP A 175 -12.18 -0.71 -1.38
C ASP A 175 -12.70 0.53 -0.67
N TYR A 176 -11.88 1.59 -0.61
CA TYR A 176 -12.21 2.86 0.00
C TYR A 176 -11.76 4.03 -0.88
N TYR A 177 -12.72 4.79 -1.37
CA TYR A 177 -12.52 6.16 -1.83
C TYR A 177 -12.78 7.15 -0.69
N ALA A 178 -12.60 8.44 -0.92
CA ALA A 178 -12.86 9.45 0.09
C ALA A 178 -14.30 9.40 0.64
N ALA A 179 -15.28 9.14 -0.22
CA ALA A 179 -16.69 9.00 0.18
C ALA A 179 -16.92 7.81 1.11
N ASP A 180 -16.25 6.68 0.86
CA ASP A 180 -16.37 5.47 1.68
C ASP A 180 -15.74 5.68 3.07
N VAL A 181 -14.64 6.44 3.15
CA VAL A 181 -14.03 6.83 4.43
C VAL A 181 -14.99 7.70 5.22
N GLN A 182 -15.59 8.70 4.57
CA GLN A 182 -16.59 9.58 5.19
C GLN A 182 -17.81 8.81 5.69
N GLU A 183 -18.35 7.90 4.88
CA GLU A 183 -19.51 7.08 5.25
C GLU A 183 -19.19 6.19 6.46
N ARG A 184 -18.02 5.57 6.47
CA ARG A 184 -17.66 4.57 7.48
C ARG A 184 -17.21 5.17 8.80
N TYR A 185 -16.45 6.27 8.76
CA TYR A 185 -15.80 6.86 9.94
C TYR A 185 -16.39 8.20 10.35
N GLY A 186 -17.28 8.78 9.56
CA GLY A 186 -17.92 10.08 9.83
C GLY A 186 -17.00 11.29 9.62
N VAL A 187 -15.81 11.07 9.06
CA VAL A 187 -14.78 12.10 8.83
C VAL A 187 -14.19 11.96 7.43
N THR A 188 -13.70 13.06 6.89
CA THR A 188 -12.94 13.05 5.63
C THR A 188 -11.59 12.34 5.81
N PRO A 189 -10.94 11.84 4.73
CA PRO A 189 -9.59 11.28 4.80
C PRO A 189 -8.58 12.21 5.49
N LYS A 190 -8.70 13.52 5.29
CA LYS A 190 -7.82 14.50 5.95
C LYS A 190 -8.09 14.60 7.45
N GLU A 191 -9.35 14.63 7.87
CA GLU A 191 -9.74 14.64 9.29
C GLU A 191 -9.45 13.28 9.97
N PHE A 192 -9.32 12.20 9.20
CA PHE A 192 -8.93 10.89 9.72
C PHE A 192 -7.54 10.93 10.36
N ILE A 193 -6.65 11.83 9.93
CA ILE A 193 -5.34 12.09 10.55
C ILE A 193 -5.53 12.55 11.99
N ASP A 194 -6.48 13.48 12.25
CA ASP A 194 -6.76 14.00 13.59
C ASP A 194 -7.36 12.92 14.49
N VAL A 195 -8.25 12.07 13.91
CA VAL A 195 -8.81 10.91 14.63
C VAL A 195 -7.68 9.96 15.06
N LYS A 196 -6.75 9.61 14.16
CA LYS A 196 -5.61 8.76 14.49
C LYS A 196 -4.69 9.41 15.52
N ALA A 197 -4.45 10.71 15.44
CA ALA A 197 -3.64 11.44 16.41
C ALA A 197 -4.27 11.39 17.83
N LEU A 198 -5.59 11.49 17.94
CA LEU A 198 -6.31 11.38 19.22
C LEU A 198 -6.32 9.94 19.76
N MET A 199 -6.54 8.95 18.89
CA MET A 199 -6.56 7.54 19.27
C MET A 199 -5.16 7.01 19.65
N GLY A 200 -4.11 7.56 19.08
CA GLY A 200 -2.76 7.01 19.13
C GLY A 200 -2.60 5.74 18.29
N ASP A 201 -1.44 5.14 18.38
CA ASP A 201 -1.12 3.88 17.70
C ASP A 201 -0.25 2.98 18.58
N THR A 202 -0.85 1.94 19.14
CA THR A 202 -0.14 0.99 20.00
C THR A 202 0.89 0.16 19.25
N ALA A 203 0.68 -0.08 17.94
CA ALA A 203 1.64 -0.81 17.12
C ALA A 203 2.92 0.00 16.89
N ASP A 204 2.80 1.32 16.82
CA ASP A 204 3.91 2.25 16.64
C ASP A 204 4.37 2.89 17.96
N ASN A 205 3.79 2.44 19.08
CA ASN A 205 4.09 2.97 20.43
C ASN A 205 3.78 4.46 20.56
N ILE A 206 2.75 4.94 19.86
CA ILE A 206 2.29 6.32 19.94
C ILE A 206 1.12 6.39 20.92
N PRO A 207 1.26 7.14 22.04
CA PRO A 207 0.18 7.27 22.99
C PRO A 207 -0.96 8.10 22.42
N GLY A 208 -2.20 7.64 22.66
CA GLY A 208 -3.39 8.44 22.39
C GLY A 208 -3.76 9.33 23.57
N VAL A 209 -4.85 10.08 23.42
CA VAL A 209 -5.43 10.88 24.49
C VAL A 209 -6.19 9.94 25.44
N PRO A 210 -5.91 9.97 26.77
CA PRO A 210 -6.59 9.12 27.72
C PRO A 210 -8.11 9.32 27.70
N GLY A 211 -8.88 8.25 27.51
CA GLY A 211 -10.35 8.27 27.51
C GLY A 211 -11.01 8.49 26.14
N VAL A 212 -10.20 8.52 25.08
CA VAL A 212 -10.69 8.53 23.69
C VAL A 212 -10.66 7.13 23.11
#